data_c9a0b26ded88e7964e5cdea9c31fca7d
#
_entry.id   c9a0b26ded88e7964e5cdea9c31fca7d
#
_cell.length_a   1.000
_cell.length_b   1.000
_cell.length_c   1.000
_cell.angle_alpha   90.00
_cell.angle_beta   90.00
_cell.angle_gamma   90.00
#
_symmetry.space_group_name_H-M   'P 1'
#
loop_
_entity.id
_entity.type
_entity.pdbx_description
1 polymer ?
#
loop_
_entity_poly.entity_id
_entity_poly.type
_entity_poly.pdbx_seq_one_letter_code
_entity_poly.pdbx_strand_id
1 'polypeptide(L)'
;MRHLCRWSAVPGGLIVLYARVIRPRMLRWGATEDEVAAVFPGVEIVPGGTRSATMATTIDAPPTHVWPWLVQMGTDRGGWYSWDRLDNFGRVSTDVIHPEWQSISVGDRFIAKPDESQWWEVAAVEPERFLSLRMSLDLAGRPFDPHGERPEAFTDSTWGFLLQPEDGDR
;
A
#
# COMPACT_ATOMS: atom_id res chain seq x y z
N MET A 1 49.98 -20.68 9.63
CA MET A 1 48.65 -21.16 9.24
C MET A 1 47.66 -20.82 10.35
N ARG A 2 46.93 -19.69 10.27
CA ARG A 2 45.75 -19.34 11.11
C ARG A 2 45.27 -17.92 10.77
N HIS A 3 44.74 -17.72 9.55
CA HIS A 3 44.01 -16.48 9.18
C HIS A 3 42.82 -16.84 8.33
N LEU A 4 41.94 -17.67 8.86
CA LEU A 4 40.63 -17.94 8.25
C LEU A 4 39.60 -17.94 9.39
N CYS A 5 38.71 -16.97 9.42
CA CYS A 5 37.45 -16.88 10.13
C CYS A 5 37.20 -15.51 10.80
N ARG A 6 37.24 -14.42 10.04
CA ARG A 6 36.73 -13.12 10.56
C ARG A 6 35.73 -12.44 9.66
N TRP A 7 35.33 -13.06 8.54
CA TRP A 7 34.45 -12.42 7.55
C TRP A 7 32.98 -12.87 7.58
N SER A 8 32.64 -13.88 8.38
CA SER A 8 31.28 -14.44 8.43
C SER A 8 30.34 -13.78 9.46
N ALA A 9 30.85 -12.96 10.38
CA ALA A 9 30.01 -12.33 11.41
C ALA A 9 29.36 -11.00 10.97
N VAL A 10 29.94 -10.31 9.98
CA VAL A 10 29.46 -9.00 9.52
C VAL A 10 28.10 -9.08 8.81
N PRO A 11 27.84 -9.99 7.86
CA PRO A 11 26.53 -10.07 7.21
C PRO A 11 25.39 -10.46 8.18
N GLY A 12 25.66 -11.35 9.13
CA GLY A 12 24.67 -11.74 10.14
C GLY A 12 24.26 -10.59 11.06
N GLY A 13 25.22 -9.79 11.52
CA GLY A 13 24.96 -8.62 12.36
C GLY A 13 24.13 -7.55 11.65
N LEU A 14 24.39 -7.30 10.37
CA LEU A 14 23.63 -6.33 9.56
C LEU A 14 22.18 -6.80 9.32
N ILE A 15 21.97 -8.08 9.06
CA ILE A 15 20.63 -8.65 8.88
C ILE A 15 19.82 -8.52 10.18
N VAL A 16 20.42 -8.85 11.32
CA VAL A 16 19.78 -8.73 12.64
C VAL A 16 19.44 -7.26 12.95
N LEU A 17 20.38 -6.34 12.71
CA LEU A 17 20.16 -4.91 12.89
C LEU A 17 19.00 -4.42 12.01
N TYR A 18 19.01 -4.76 10.73
CA TYR A 18 17.92 -4.43 9.83
C TYR A 18 16.57 -4.96 10.33
N ALA A 19 16.50 -6.26 10.63
CA ALA A 19 15.24 -6.92 11.00
C ALA A 19 14.67 -6.43 12.35
N ARG A 20 15.55 -6.12 13.33
CA ARG A 20 15.13 -5.75 14.69
C ARG A 20 15.01 -4.26 14.93
N VAL A 21 15.71 -3.44 14.17
CA VAL A 21 15.81 -1.99 14.42
C VAL A 21 15.28 -1.17 13.24
N ILE A 22 15.81 -1.39 12.04
CA ILE A 22 15.50 -0.54 10.89
C ILE A 22 14.09 -0.85 10.37
N ARG A 23 13.82 -2.11 10.04
CA ARG A 23 12.54 -2.53 9.47
C ARG A 23 11.33 -2.16 10.32
N PRO A 24 11.27 -2.38 11.64
CA PRO A 24 10.13 -1.98 12.46
C PRO A 24 9.87 -0.46 12.44
N ARG A 25 10.95 0.37 12.42
CA ARG A 25 10.80 1.82 12.30
C ARG A 25 10.29 2.25 10.93
N MET A 26 10.77 1.63 9.86
CA MET A 26 10.27 1.90 8.50
C MET A 26 8.79 1.55 8.34
N LEU A 27 8.34 0.44 8.95
CA LEU A 27 6.95 0.00 8.89
C LEU A 27 5.97 0.86 9.73
N ARG A 28 6.50 1.80 10.53
CA ARG A 28 5.74 2.74 11.36
C ARG A 28 6.14 4.18 11.09
N TRP A 29 6.69 4.45 9.93
CA TRP A 29 7.22 5.76 9.61
C TRP A 29 6.13 6.82 9.66
N GLY A 30 6.36 7.90 10.44
CA GLY A 30 5.44 9.01 10.64
C GLY A 30 4.23 8.72 11.53
N ALA A 31 3.93 7.45 11.82
CA ALA A 31 2.78 7.09 12.65
C ALA A 31 3.08 7.23 14.15
N THR A 32 2.12 7.73 14.91
CA THR A 32 2.10 7.74 16.36
C THR A 32 1.81 6.33 16.92
N GLU A 33 2.11 6.10 18.20
CA GLU A 33 1.77 4.83 18.85
C GLU A 33 0.24 4.59 18.89
N ASP A 34 -0.57 5.65 19.01
CA ASP A 34 -2.03 5.55 18.99
C ASP A 34 -2.55 5.14 17.60
N GLU A 35 -2.02 5.69 16.52
CA GLU A 35 -2.36 5.28 15.15
C GLU A 35 -1.95 3.83 14.85
N VAL A 36 -0.80 3.41 15.37
CA VAL A 36 -0.34 2.01 15.24
C VAL A 36 -1.25 1.07 16.03
N ALA A 37 -1.74 1.47 17.21
CA ALA A 37 -2.61 0.66 18.07
C ALA A 37 -4.08 0.69 17.64
N ALA A 38 -4.51 1.74 16.92
CA ALA A 38 -5.90 1.91 16.51
C ALA A 38 -6.40 0.78 15.62
N VAL A 39 -7.69 0.47 15.71
CA VAL A 39 -8.35 -0.43 14.77
C VAL A 39 -8.49 0.29 13.43
N PHE A 40 -7.82 -0.24 12.40
CA PHE A 40 -7.89 0.32 11.06
C PHE A 40 -9.14 -0.20 10.33
N PRO A 41 -9.92 0.66 9.66
CA PRO A 41 -11.07 0.22 8.86
C PRO A 41 -10.65 -0.82 7.81
N GLY A 42 -11.51 -1.82 7.56
CA GLY A 42 -11.26 -2.84 6.54
C GLY A 42 -10.30 -3.96 6.99
N VAL A 43 -9.97 -4.07 8.28
CA VAL A 43 -9.15 -5.18 8.82
C VAL A 43 -9.79 -6.56 8.56
N GLU A 44 -11.11 -6.61 8.41
CA GLU A 44 -11.92 -7.81 8.14
C GLU A 44 -11.89 -8.24 6.66
N ILE A 45 -11.41 -7.41 5.75
CA ILE A 45 -11.38 -7.69 4.30
C ILE A 45 -10.52 -8.92 3.98
N VAL A 46 -9.43 -9.12 4.73
CA VAL A 46 -8.59 -10.33 4.65
C VAL A 46 -8.70 -11.09 5.97
N PRO A 47 -9.60 -12.07 6.07
CA PRO A 47 -9.79 -12.85 7.29
C PRO A 47 -8.50 -13.55 7.73
N GLY A 48 -8.12 -13.36 8.99
CA GLY A 48 -6.87 -13.92 9.54
C GLY A 48 -5.60 -13.20 9.08
N GLY A 49 -5.73 -12.13 8.32
CA GLY A 49 -4.62 -11.25 7.95
C GLY A 49 -4.02 -10.54 9.16
N THR A 50 -2.77 -10.12 9.02
CA THR A 50 -2.07 -9.32 10.03
C THR A 50 -1.64 -7.99 9.42
N ARG A 51 -1.83 -6.89 10.16
CA ARG A 51 -1.34 -5.59 9.73
C ARG A 51 0.19 -5.59 9.72
N SER A 52 0.77 -5.37 8.56
CA SER A 52 2.22 -5.42 8.36
C SER A 52 2.89 -4.06 8.56
N ALA A 53 2.19 -2.98 8.25
CA ALA A 53 2.69 -1.61 8.36
C ALA A 53 1.56 -0.63 8.70
N THR A 54 1.90 0.44 9.39
CA THR A 54 1.08 1.64 9.59
C THR A 54 1.99 2.83 9.41
N MET A 55 1.81 3.55 8.32
CA MET A 55 2.57 4.76 8.02
C MET A 55 1.62 5.95 8.03
N ALA A 56 2.08 7.09 8.49
CA ALA A 56 1.28 8.31 8.51
C ALA A 56 2.09 9.52 8.07
N THR A 57 1.41 10.51 7.55
CA THR A 57 1.96 11.82 7.23
C THR A 57 0.88 12.87 7.38
N THR A 58 1.24 14.02 7.89
CA THR A 58 0.35 15.18 7.90
C THR A 58 0.47 15.90 6.56
N ILE A 59 -0.65 16.27 5.97
CA ILE A 59 -0.76 17.00 4.71
C ILE A 59 -1.48 18.32 5.03
N ASP A 60 -0.90 19.44 4.63
CA ASP A 60 -1.49 20.76 4.81
C ASP A 60 -2.60 21.03 3.77
N ALA A 61 -3.61 20.15 3.78
CA ALA A 61 -4.79 20.22 2.92
C ALA A 61 -5.93 19.42 3.54
N PRO A 62 -7.19 19.85 3.36
CA PRO A 62 -8.34 19.09 3.83
C PRO A 62 -8.50 17.77 3.04
N PRO A 63 -9.17 16.75 3.62
CA PRO A 63 -9.43 15.47 2.95
C PRO A 63 -10.06 15.60 1.55
N THR A 64 -10.94 16.60 1.35
CA THR A 64 -11.57 16.92 0.06
C THR A 64 -10.56 17.24 -1.06
N HIS A 65 -9.39 17.78 -0.71
CA HIS A 65 -8.31 18.09 -1.67
C HIS A 65 -7.35 16.92 -1.86
N VAL A 66 -7.21 16.04 -0.87
CA VAL A 66 -6.35 14.84 -0.96
C VAL A 66 -7.05 13.70 -1.70
N TRP A 67 -8.34 13.50 -1.42
CA TRP A 67 -9.14 12.41 -1.96
C TRP A 67 -9.07 12.25 -3.48
N PRO A 68 -9.19 13.33 -4.29
CA PRO A 68 -9.13 13.23 -5.74
C PRO A 68 -7.84 12.57 -6.27
N TRP A 69 -6.71 12.72 -5.56
CA TRP A 69 -5.44 12.11 -5.94
C TRP A 69 -5.41 10.62 -5.63
N LEU A 70 -6.05 10.19 -4.55
CA LEU A 70 -6.13 8.78 -4.19
C LEU A 70 -6.98 7.99 -5.19
N VAL A 71 -8.12 8.53 -5.60
CA VAL A 71 -9.07 7.82 -6.48
C VAL A 71 -8.62 7.73 -7.94
N GLN A 72 -7.66 8.54 -8.34
CA GLN A 72 -7.09 8.47 -9.68
C GLN A 72 -5.75 7.72 -9.77
N MET A 73 -5.34 7.00 -8.72
CA MET A 73 -4.16 6.13 -8.77
C MET A 73 -4.32 5.00 -9.79
N GLY A 74 -3.20 4.52 -10.33
CA GLY A 74 -3.14 3.39 -11.25
C GLY A 74 -2.34 3.69 -12.51
N THR A 75 -1.76 2.65 -13.12
CA THR A 75 -0.94 2.81 -14.34
C THR A 75 -1.77 3.17 -15.57
N ASP A 76 -3.08 2.92 -15.55
CA ASP A 76 -4.07 3.29 -16.55
C ASP A 76 -4.65 4.69 -16.36
N ARG A 77 -4.36 5.34 -15.24
CA ARG A 77 -4.90 6.63 -14.79
C ARG A 77 -3.76 7.62 -14.47
N GLY A 78 -3.85 8.26 -13.30
CA GLY A 78 -2.92 9.28 -12.84
C GLY A 78 -1.52 8.82 -12.47
N GLY A 79 -1.25 7.52 -12.43
CA GLY A 79 -0.01 6.95 -11.92
C GLY A 79 -0.09 6.64 -10.42
N TRP A 80 1.01 6.17 -9.86
CA TRP A 80 1.06 5.76 -8.45
C TRP A 80 1.60 6.84 -7.51
N TYR A 81 1.93 8.03 -8.03
CA TYR A 81 2.52 9.16 -7.27
C TYR A 81 3.74 8.75 -6.44
N SER A 82 4.55 7.90 -7.01
CA SER A 82 5.72 7.27 -6.45
C SER A 82 6.91 7.43 -7.40
N TRP A 83 7.82 6.46 -7.45
CA TRP A 83 8.95 6.51 -8.38
C TRP A 83 8.52 6.10 -9.78
N ASP A 84 8.27 7.07 -10.67
CA ASP A 84 7.77 6.86 -12.02
C ASP A 84 8.55 5.78 -12.81
N ARG A 85 9.88 5.72 -12.63
CA ARG A 85 10.71 4.72 -13.31
C ARG A 85 10.46 3.28 -12.85
N LEU A 86 10.04 3.09 -11.59
CA LEU A 86 9.82 1.76 -10.98
C LEU A 86 8.34 1.40 -11.00
N ASP A 87 7.51 2.24 -10.40
CA ASP A 87 6.12 1.90 -10.12
C ASP A 87 5.18 2.26 -11.29
N ASN A 88 5.55 3.28 -12.10
CA ASN A 88 4.80 3.70 -13.28
C ASN A 88 5.44 3.26 -14.61
N PHE A 89 6.43 2.38 -14.57
CA PHE A 89 7.10 1.86 -15.77
C PHE A 89 7.66 2.97 -16.67
N GLY A 90 8.13 4.06 -16.07
CA GLY A 90 8.70 5.23 -16.74
C GLY A 90 7.68 6.27 -17.21
N ARG A 91 6.38 6.09 -16.96
CA ARG A 91 5.36 7.12 -17.20
C ARG A 91 5.36 8.09 -16.02
N VAL A 92 5.30 9.39 -16.33
CA VAL A 92 5.19 10.42 -15.29
C VAL A 92 3.78 10.43 -14.73
N SER A 93 3.66 10.47 -13.40
CA SER A 93 2.37 10.66 -12.74
C SER A 93 1.77 12.02 -13.12
N THR A 94 0.46 12.08 -13.30
CA THR A 94 -0.23 13.33 -13.62
C THR A 94 -0.16 14.32 -12.45
N ASP A 95 -0.04 15.60 -12.79
CA ASP A 95 -0.06 16.72 -11.84
C ASP A 95 -1.40 17.49 -11.83
N VAL A 96 -2.42 16.93 -12.49
CA VAL A 96 -3.77 17.49 -12.56
C VAL A 96 -4.83 16.47 -12.15
N ILE A 97 -5.97 16.94 -11.65
CA ILE A 97 -7.14 16.11 -11.36
C ILE A 97 -7.95 15.93 -12.63
N HIS A 98 -8.26 14.68 -12.95
CA HIS A 98 -9.06 14.27 -14.08
C HIS A 98 -10.49 13.92 -13.63
N PRO A 99 -11.52 14.68 -14.06
CA PRO A 99 -12.89 14.44 -13.63
C PRO A 99 -13.42 13.04 -13.97
N GLU A 100 -12.97 12.46 -15.07
CA GLU A 100 -13.37 11.13 -15.53
C GLU A 100 -12.91 9.98 -14.62
N TRP A 101 -11.93 10.22 -13.73
CA TRP A 101 -11.41 9.22 -12.79
C TRP A 101 -11.91 9.39 -11.36
N GLN A 102 -12.79 10.37 -11.11
CA GLN A 102 -13.20 10.72 -9.75
C GLN A 102 -14.33 9.85 -9.20
N SER A 103 -15.00 9.08 -10.04
CA SER A 103 -16.06 8.16 -9.61
C SER A 103 -15.50 6.76 -9.45
N ILE A 104 -15.49 6.24 -8.22
CA ILE A 104 -15.07 4.88 -7.90
C ILE A 104 -16.11 4.17 -7.05
N SER A 105 -16.18 2.86 -7.20
CA SER A 105 -17.07 1.97 -6.47
C SER A 105 -16.36 0.69 -6.05
N VAL A 106 -16.90 -0.01 -5.07
CA VAL A 106 -16.41 -1.36 -4.71
C VAL A 106 -16.47 -2.27 -5.93
N GLY A 107 -15.39 -2.99 -6.19
CA GLY A 107 -15.19 -3.85 -7.36
C GLY A 107 -14.44 -3.18 -8.52
N ASP A 108 -14.27 -1.85 -8.51
CA ASP A 108 -13.46 -1.17 -9.52
C ASP A 108 -12.00 -1.57 -9.41
N ARG A 109 -11.28 -1.49 -10.53
CA ARG A 109 -9.88 -1.90 -10.61
C ARG A 109 -8.96 -0.70 -10.80
N PHE A 110 -7.87 -0.72 -10.06
CA PHE A 110 -6.72 0.17 -10.18
C PHE A 110 -5.60 -0.65 -10.78
N ILE A 111 -5.30 -0.43 -12.04
CA ILE A 111 -4.34 -1.26 -12.79
C ILE A 111 -2.94 -1.08 -12.24
N ALA A 112 -2.33 -2.19 -11.81
CA ALA A 112 -1.00 -2.19 -11.20
C ALA A 112 0.13 -2.33 -12.24
N LYS A 113 -0.16 -2.95 -13.39
CA LYS A 113 0.81 -3.13 -14.48
C LYS A 113 0.22 -2.68 -15.82
N PRO A 114 1.01 -2.09 -16.72
CA PRO A 114 0.54 -1.60 -18.02
C PRO A 114 -0.02 -2.67 -18.94
N ASP A 115 0.32 -3.95 -18.72
CA ASP A 115 -0.22 -5.11 -19.45
C ASP A 115 -1.53 -5.64 -18.85
N GLU A 116 -2.07 -4.91 -17.84
CA GLU A 116 -3.29 -5.24 -17.09
C GLU A 116 -3.29 -6.62 -16.43
N SER A 117 -2.12 -7.26 -16.33
CA SER A 117 -1.99 -8.60 -15.73
C SER A 117 -2.16 -8.60 -14.21
N GLN A 118 -2.06 -7.45 -13.56
CA GLN A 118 -2.27 -7.26 -12.13
C GLN A 118 -3.00 -5.95 -11.85
N TRP A 119 -3.88 -5.99 -10.85
CA TRP A 119 -4.65 -4.84 -10.39
C TRP A 119 -4.93 -4.92 -8.90
N TRP A 120 -5.22 -3.78 -8.33
CA TRP A 120 -5.86 -3.65 -7.04
C TRP A 120 -7.35 -3.47 -7.25
N GLU A 121 -8.17 -4.21 -6.51
CA GLU A 121 -9.61 -4.04 -6.50
C GLU A 121 -10.04 -3.15 -5.34
N VAL A 122 -10.96 -2.24 -5.57
CA VAL A 122 -11.58 -1.44 -4.50
C VAL A 122 -12.42 -2.37 -3.63
N ALA A 123 -11.92 -2.69 -2.45
CA ALA A 123 -12.58 -3.59 -1.51
C ALA A 123 -13.53 -2.85 -0.55
N ALA A 124 -13.22 -1.58 -0.25
CA ALA A 124 -14.10 -0.70 0.51
C ALA A 124 -13.79 0.75 0.17
N VAL A 125 -14.80 1.62 0.19
CA VAL A 125 -14.66 3.04 -0.06
C VAL A 125 -15.69 3.84 0.74
N GLU A 126 -15.19 4.87 1.44
CA GLU A 126 -15.97 5.96 2.03
C GLU A 126 -15.36 7.26 1.49
N PRO A 127 -16.05 7.98 0.60
CA PRO A 127 -15.51 9.17 -0.03
C PRO A 127 -14.92 10.17 0.99
N GLU A 128 -13.78 10.74 0.65
CA GLU A 128 -13.03 11.73 1.45
C GLU A 128 -12.54 11.22 2.82
N ARG A 129 -12.74 9.93 3.14
CA ARG A 129 -12.38 9.35 4.42
C ARG A 129 -11.55 8.08 4.31
N PHE A 130 -11.99 7.12 3.51
CA PHE A 130 -11.37 5.81 3.49
C PHE A 130 -11.41 5.14 2.12
N LEU A 131 -10.28 4.58 1.71
CA LEU A 131 -10.14 3.72 0.53
C LEU A 131 -9.35 2.49 0.92
N SER A 132 -9.89 1.31 0.64
CA SER A 132 -9.16 0.04 0.76
C SER A 132 -9.09 -0.65 -0.58
N LEU A 133 -7.87 -0.95 -0.99
CA LEU A 133 -7.54 -1.71 -2.18
C LEU A 133 -7.11 -3.12 -1.77
N ARG A 134 -7.58 -4.16 -2.46
CA ARG A 134 -7.21 -5.56 -2.23
C ARG A 134 -6.53 -6.13 -3.46
N MET A 135 -5.48 -6.91 -3.25
CA MET A 135 -4.81 -7.69 -4.28
C MET A 135 -4.57 -9.10 -3.79
N SER A 136 -5.04 -10.09 -4.57
CA SER A 136 -4.92 -11.52 -4.28
C SER A 136 -4.17 -12.19 -5.43
N LEU A 137 -2.98 -12.72 -5.17
CA LEU A 137 -2.08 -13.29 -6.17
C LEU A 137 -1.61 -14.68 -5.76
N ASP A 138 -1.51 -15.59 -6.71
CA ASP A 138 -0.76 -16.84 -6.53
C ASP A 138 0.77 -16.57 -6.52
N LEU A 139 1.58 -17.61 -6.26
CA LEU A 139 3.04 -17.45 -6.22
C LEU A 139 3.66 -17.14 -7.61
N ALA A 140 2.92 -17.32 -8.69
CA ALA A 140 3.34 -16.90 -10.02
C ALA A 140 2.94 -15.45 -10.35
N GLY A 141 2.28 -14.76 -9.40
CA GLY A 141 1.81 -13.40 -9.55
C GLY A 141 0.54 -13.27 -10.40
N ARG A 142 -0.24 -14.34 -10.56
CA ARG A 142 -1.52 -14.31 -11.27
C ARG A 142 -2.64 -14.01 -10.30
N PRO A 143 -3.52 -13.05 -10.63
CA PRO A 143 -4.68 -12.73 -9.80
C PRO A 143 -5.63 -13.94 -9.69
N PHE A 144 -6.27 -14.09 -8.54
CA PHE A 144 -7.34 -15.06 -8.32
C PHE A 144 -8.50 -14.42 -7.54
N ASP A 145 -9.70 -14.99 -7.65
CA ASP A 145 -10.86 -14.57 -6.88
C ASP A 145 -10.70 -15.01 -5.41
N PRO A 146 -10.56 -14.07 -4.46
CA PRO A 146 -10.38 -14.39 -3.04
C PRO A 146 -11.62 -15.02 -2.39
N HIS A 147 -12.78 -14.97 -3.05
CA HIS A 147 -14.03 -15.57 -2.59
C HIS A 147 -14.29 -16.96 -3.21
N GLY A 148 -13.51 -17.34 -4.23
CA GLY A 148 -13.56 -18.64 -4.88
C GLY A 148 -12.59 -19.67 -4.29
N GLU A 149 -12.22 -20.64 -5.12
CA GLU A 149 -11.20 -21.64 -4.77
C GLU A 149 -9.82 -20.99 -4.71
N ARG A 150 -9.15 -21.12 -3.55
CA ARG A 150 -7.85 -20.49 -3.32
C ARG A 150 -6.72 -21.39 -3.78
N PRO A 151 -5.66 -20.84 -4.40
CA PRO A 151 -4.44 -21.58 -4.67
C PRO A 151 -3.81 -22.14 -3.37
N GLU A 152 -3.05 -23.23 -3.48
CA GLU A 152 -2.34 -23.84 -2.34
C GLU A 152 -1.41 -22.85 -1.63
N ALA A 153 -0.78 -21.96 -2.41
CA ALA A 153 0.07 -20.91 -1.87
C ALA A 153 -0.21 -19.58 -2.60
N PHE A 154 -0.44 -18.53 -1.81
CA PHE A 154 -0.89 -17.24 -2.31
C PHE A 154 -0.49 -16.10 -1.37
N THR A 155 -0.64 -14.88 -1.86
CA THR A 155 -0.71 -13.65 -1.09
C THR A 155 -2.10 -13.03 -1.24
N ASP A 156 -2.66 -12.56 -0.15
CA ASP A 156 -3.92 -11.82 -0.10
C ASP A 156 -3.70 -10.64 0.81
N SER A 157 -3.75 -9.45 0.28
CA SER A 157 -3.32 -8.24 0.98
C SER A 157 -4.22 -7.06 0.68
N THR A 158 -4.32 -6.16 1.65
CA THR A 158 -4.98 -4.87 1.50
C THR A 158 -3.99 -3.73 1.64
N TRP A 159 -4.26 -2.66 0.92
CA TRP A 159 -3.62 -1.36 1.05
C TRP A 159 -4.69 -0.32 1.36
N GLY A 160 -4.72 0.14 2.60
CA GLY A 160 -5.74 1.06 3.09
C GLY A 160 -5.20 2.48 3.23
N PHE A 161 -6.01 3.45 2.84
CA PHE A 161 -5.78 4.88 3.03
C PHE A 161 -6.90 5.43 3.92
N LEU A 162 -6.53 6.00 5.05
CA LEU A 162 -7.46 6.65 5.97
C LEU A 162 -7.10 8.12 6.07
N LEU A 163 -8.02 8.98 5.69
CA LEU A 163 -7.91 10.43 5.84
C LEU A 163 -8.62 10.83 7.13
N GLN A 164 -7.90 11.48 8.02
CA GLN A 164 -8.42 11.98 9.28
C GLN A 164 -8.12 13.47 9.37
N PRO A 165 -9.14 14.35 9.55
CA PRO A 165 -8.89 15.73 9.89
C PRO A 165 -8.13 15.78 11.21
N GLU A 166 -7.05 16.56 11.30
CA GLU A 166 -6.47 16.95 12.58
C GLU A 166 -7.18 18.20 13.10
N ASP A 167 -7.29 18.33 14.42
CA ASP A 167 -7.92 19.48 15.05
C ASP A 167 -7.21 20.77 14.63
N GLY A 168 -7.90 21.61 13.85
CA GLY A 168 -7.42 22.90 13.34
C GLY A 168 -7.09 22.87 11.84
N ASP A 169 -8.07 23.05 10.97
CA ASP A 169 -7.98 23.40 9.52
C ASP A 169 -6.86 22.74 8.70
N ARG A 170 -6.63 21.45 8.89
CA ARG A 170 -5.69 20.67 8.05
C ARG A 170 -6.41 19.64 7.22
#